data_b50d56d7ec641d3dc8e66e0bf5761d5f
#
_entry.id   b50d56d7ec641d3dc8e66e0bf5761d5f
#
_cell.length_a   1.000
_cell.length_b   1.000
_cell.length_c   1.000
_cell.angle_alpha   90.00
_cell.angle_beta   90.00
_cell.angle_gamma   90.00
#
_symmetry.space_group_name_H-M   'P 1'
#
loop_
_entity.id
_entity.type
_entity.pdbx_description
1 polymer ?
#
loop_
_entity_poly.entity_id
_entity_poly.type
_entity_poly.pdbx_seq_one_letter_code
_entity_poly.pdbx_strand_id
1 'polypeptide(L)'
;MELELKKEQFACCRALPPLSDTHEETAETIVPDYLPDIGRIVDVCGCLLLRSREIVDGRASVSGLLRMTLLYAAEDGQGLKSFAYTLPLERTMDGRISDGAAESCLEGRLCSCEVRLLNPRKILTRASVELTLSPYASAVMSVCSGVSGQEDYRIETLCEKRELSMIRAIREKDFTFSDEVLLSSTKDPIRELLCTKCTLRVTDCKIVGGKLALKGVACLVLLYLDTNGKAQRLTSELPFSQILDGLSETSGETTARASLRLTGLEVHVGSESEPDNERLISLRLYISAFAVLREVRSVCCIADLYSTLYDLVVKSENVELSDDPVLFTREQSVREKIETGAEVQSILSADVSFGEAGISGSGNDAELRTSADLRVLYLDENGTPLLSERRIDVLLPTDLPVSGRVRLQGVSAGEISASVSDGGVELRFPVIFTLADAEAPCYPCLISLQAEKRTEKDESAPSLVLRALRQGERLWDLAKQYRTTVGDILAANDLAEEAAAAVGKLLLIPRRR
;
A
#
# COMPACT_ATOMS: atom_id res chain seq x y z
N MET A 1 -29.92 23.39 30.09
CA MET A 1 -28.74 24.27 30.06
C MET A 1 -27.65 23.52 29.35
N GLU A 2 -27.07 24.10 28.31
CA GLU A 2 -26.01 23.45 27.52
C GLU A 2 -24.66 23.56 28.23
N LEU A 3 -23.93 22.48 28.26
CA LEU A 3 -22.61 22.38 28.89
C LEU A 3 -21.54 22.31 27.81
N GLU A 4 -20.42 23.00 28.04
CA GLU A 4 -19.31 23.05 27.12
C GLU A 4 -18.45 21.78 27.26
N LEU A 5 -18.16 21.12 26.11
CA LEU A 5 -17.32 19.94 26.05
C LEU A 5 -15.85 20.34 25.80
N LYS A 6 -14.95 19.77 26.58
CA LYS A 6 -13.51 19.87 26.34
C LYS A 6 -13.13 18.88 25.24
N LYS A 7 -12.72 19.39 24.08
CA LYS A 7 -12.33 18.59 22.92
C LYS A 7 -10.85 18.74 22.64
N GLU A 8 -10.17 17.63 22.50
CA GLU A 8 -8.83 17.58 21.91
C GLU A 8 -8.96 17.43 20.41
N GLN A 9 -8.22 18.24 19.65
CA GLN A 9 -8.25 18.25 18.19
C GLN A 9 -6.89 17.88 17.63
N PHE A 10 -6.90 16.99 16.64
CA PHE A 10 -5.70 16.49 15.97
C PHE A 10 -5.83 16.77 14.48
N ALA A 11 -4.94 17.61 13.94
CA ALA A 11 -4.80 17.77 12.50
C ALA A 11 -4.24 16.49 11.90
N CYS A 12 -4.92 15.94 10.91
CA CYS A 12 -4.58 14.68 10.25
C CYS A 12 -4.91 14.74 8.76
N CYS A 13 -4.57 13.69 8.03
CA CYS A 13 -5.06 13.46 6.69
C CYS A 13 -6.03 12.27 6.71
N ARG A 14 -7.03 12.31 5.85
CA ARG A 14 -7.98 11.23 5.63
C ARG A 14 -7.71 10.62 4.25
N ALA A 15 -7.61 9.29 4.18
CA ALA A 15 -7.62 8.58 2.93
C ALA A 15 -9.03 8.62 2.32
N LEU A 16 -9.11 8.99 1.06
CA LEU A 16 -10.35 8.95 0.29
C LEU A 16 -10.42 7.67 -0.53
N PRO A 17 -11.60 7.24 -1.01
CA PRO A 17 -11.71 6.07 -1.86
C PRO A 17 -10.79 6.17 -3.07
N PRO A 18 -9.96 5.15 -3.35
CA PRO A 18 -9.07 5.15 -4.49
C PRO A 18 -9.88 5.04 -5.80
N LEU A 19 -9.33 5.62 -6.87
CA LEU A 19 -9.77 5.39 -8.23
C LEU A 19 -8.83 4.39 -8.87
N SER A 20 -9.38 3.35 -9.51
CA SER A 20 -8.64 2.40 -10.34
C SER A 20 -9.21 2.41 -11.75
N ASP A 21 -8.33 2.42 -12.73
CA ASP A 21 -8.69 2.43 -14.15
C ASP A 21 -7.75 1.49 -14.91
N THR A 22 -8.31 0.71 -15.83
CA THR A 22 -7.54 -0.13 -16.74
C THR A 22 -7.71 0.41 -18.16
N HIS A 23 -6.60 0.70 -18.80
CA HIS A 23 -6.59 1.30 -20.13
C HIS A 23 -5.70 0.52 -21.09
N GLU A 24 -6.13 0.41 -22.35
CA GLU A 24 -5.39 -0.21 -23.44
C GLU A 24 -4.88 0.85 -24.41
N GLU A 25 -3.57 0.94 -24.54
CA GLU A 25 -2.90 1.76 -25.55
C GLU A 25 -2.56 0.91 -26.76
N THR A 26 -2.91 1.43 -27.95
CA THR A 26 -2.61 0.78 -29.22
C THR A 26 -1.90 1.76 -30.14
N ALA A 27 -0.75 1.37 -30.69
CA ALA A 27 0.00 2.20 -31.61
C ALA A 27 0.70 1.39 -32.70
N GLU A 28 0.77 1.99 -33.89
CA GLU A 28 1.61 1.49 -34.97
C GLU A 28 2.98 2.16 -34.91
N THR A 29 4.04 1.37 -35.04
CA THR A 29 5.43 1.86 -35.02
C THR A 29 6.17 1.34 -36.25
N ILE A 30 6.97 2.22 -36.84
CA ILE A 30 7.82 1.88 -37.99
C ILE A 30 9.23 1.58 -37.48
N VAL A 31 9.84 0.50 -37.98
CA VAL A 31 11.24 0.14 -37.68
C VAL A 31 12.15 1.24 -38.24
N PRO A 32 13.09 1.75 -37.44
CA PRO A 32 14.07 2.76 -37.89
C PRO A 32 14.87 2.30 -39.10
N ASP A 33 15.15 3.20 -40.06
CA ASP A 33 15.78 2.87 -41.36
C ASP A 33 17.18 2.25 -41.23
N TYR A 34 17.89 2.54 -40.12
CA TYR A 34 19.22 1.98 -39.89
C TYR A 34 19.21 0.55 -39.32
N LEU A 35 18.03 -0.01 -39.05
CA LEU A 35 17.86 -1.38 -38.58
C LEU A 35 17.36 -2.29 -39.71
N PRO A 36 17.76 -3.58 -39.69
CA PRO A 36 17.27 -4.56 -40.66
C PRO A 36 15.77 -4.87 -40.46
N ASP A 37 15.17 -5.43 -41.48
CA ASP A 37 13.77 -5.86 -41.51
C ASP A 37 13.52 -6.98 -40.46
N ILE A 38 12.33 -6.98 -39.90
CA ILE A 38 11.92 -7.97 -38.90
C ILE A 38 11.56 -9.27 -39.63
N GLY A 39 12.34 -10.32 -39.39
CA GLY A 39 12.01 -11.68 -39.79
C GLY A 39 11.02 -12.34 -38.83
N ARG A 40 11.31 -12.25 -37.50
CA ARG A 40 10.49 -12.84 -36.43
C ARG A 40 10.61 -12.02 -35.15
N ILE A 41 9.48 -11.68 -34.53
CA ILE A 41 9.44 -11.11 -33.18
C ILE A 41 9.86 -12.21 -32.19
N VAL A 42 10.79 -11.88 -31.31
CA VAL A 42 11.29 -12.77 -30.25
C VAL A 42 10.62 -12.45 -28.93
N ASP A 43 10.67 -11.19 -28.49
CA ASP A 43 10.06 -10.73 -27.24
C ASP A 43 9.75 -9.24 -27.30
N VAL A 44 8.92 -8.77 -26.39
CA VAL A 44 8.66 -7.37 -26.13
C VAL A 44 8.70 -7.12 -24.64
N CYS A 45 9.43 -6.11 -24.23
CA CYS A 45 9.44 -5.64 -22.86
C CYS A 45 9.03 -4.17 -22.79
N GLY A 46 8.31 -3.83 -21.73
CA GLY A 46 7.83 -2.47 -21.50
C GLY A 46 8.12 -2.01 -20.08
N CYS A 47 8.28 -0.70 -19.95
CA CYS A 47 8.39 0.00 -18.67
C CYS A 47 7.41 1.16 -18.66
N LEU A 48 6.54 1.21 -17.65
CA LEU A 48 5.62 2.32 -17.44
C LEU A 48 6.34 3.42 -16.65
N LEU A 49 6.38 4.62 -17.23
CA LEU A 49 6.98 5.82 -16.64
C LEU A 49 5.88 6.85 -16.41
N LEU A 50 5.37 6.94 -15.20
CA LEU A 50 4.33 7.89 -14.82
C LEU A 50 4.96 9.23 -14.45
N ARG A 51 4.57 10.32 -15.13
CA ARG A 51 5.19 11.64 -14.97
C ARG A 51 4.41 12.56 -14.06
N SER A 52 3.15 12.79 -14.37
CA SER A 52 2.33 13.72 -13.61
C SER A 52 0.93 13.19 -13.35
N ARG A 53 0.30 13.78 -12.36
CA ARG A 53 -1.11 13.64 -12.06
C ARG A 53 -1.70 15.00 -11.67
N GLU A 54 -2.91 15.24 -12.07
CA GLU A 54 -3.65 16.46 -11.72
C GLU A 54 -5.06 16.10 -11.32
N ILE A 55 -5.59 16.77 -10.31
CA ILE A 55 -6.98 16.64 -9.89
C ILE A 55 -7.64 17.99 -10.09
N VAL A 56 -8.58 18.05 -11.04
CA VAL A 56 -9.33 19.26 -11.36
C VAL A 56 -10.82 18.94 -11.33
N ASP A 57 -11.59 19.69 -10.57
CA ASP A 57 -13.05 19.53 -10.41
C ASP A 57 -13.46 18.07 -10.06
N GLY A 58 -12.65 17.40 -9.23
CA GLY A 58 -12.85 16.03 -8.80
C GLY A 58 -12.55 14.97 -9.87
N ARG A 59 -11.96 15.33 -11.01
CA ARG A 59 -11.47 14.41 -12.04
C ARG A 59 -9.95 14.32 -11.99
N ALA A 60 -9.44 13.12 -12.06
CA ALA A 60 -8.02 12.84 -12.10
C ALA A 60 -7.53 12.65 -13.53
N SER A 61 -6.53 13.42 -13.93
CA SER A 61 -5.80 13.25 -15.17
C SER A 61 -4.39 12.78 -14.88
N VAL A 62 -3.94 11.77 -15.62
CA VAL A 62 -2.62 11.14 -15.46
C VAL A 62 -1.87 11.24 -16.78
N SER A 63 -0.60 11.62 -16.72
CA SER A 63 0.29 11.59 -17.87
C SER A 63 1.54 10.75 -17.61
N GLY A 64 2.04 10.14 -18.66
CA GLY A 64 3.21 9.29 -18.63
C GLY A 64 3.60 8.81 -20.00
N LEU A 65 4.43 7.79 -20.04
CA LEU A 65 4.75 7.07 -21.26
C LEU A 65 5.09 5.61 -20.98
N LEU A 66 4.81 4.78 -21.95
CA LEU A 66 5.27 3.40 -22.04
C LEU A 66 6.54 3.38 -22.89
N ARG A 67 7.67 3.09 -22.27
CA ARG A 67 8.91 2.82 -22.97
C ARG A 67 8.95 1.34 -23.30
N MET A 68 8.84 1.04 -24.60
CA MET A 68 8.80 -0.31 -25.12
C MET A 68 10.12 -0.66 -25.78
N THR A 69 10.53 -1.91 -25.69
CA THR A 69 11.67 -2.43 -26.43
C THR A 69 11.26 -3.72 -27.14
N LEU A 70 11.31 -3.73 -28.45
CA LEU A 70 11.10 -4.92 -29.27
C LEU A 70 12.42 -5.66 -29.46
N LEU A 71 12.39 -6.96 -29.20
CA LEU A 71 13.47 -7.89 -29.48
C LEU A 71 13.06 -8.77 -30.67
N TYR A 72 13.85 -8.83 -31.71
CA TYR A 72 13.51 -9.56 -32.93
C TYR A 72 14.71 -10.21 -33.62
N ALA A 73 14.46 -11.28 -34.36
CA ALA A 73 15.44 -11.86 -35.28
C ALA A 73 15.31 -11.16 -36.64
N ALA A 74 16.42 -10.69 -37.18
CA ALA A 74 16.48 -10.01 -38.47
C ALA A 74 16.23 -10.99 -39.61
N GLU A 75 15.53 -10.51 -40.68
CA GLU A 75 15.21 -11.34 -41.88
C GLU A 75 16.47 -11.73 -42.67
N ASP A 76 17.46 -10.86 -42.68
CA ASP A 76 18.73 -11.04 -43.41
C ASP A 76 19.76 -11.92 -42.70
N GLY A 77 19.38 -12.52 -41.56
CA GLY A 77 20.25 -13.38 -40.75
C GLY A 77 21.31 -12.65 -39.92
N GLN A 78 21.22 -11.32 -39.77
CA GLN A 78 22.14 -10.54 -38.91
C GLN A 78 21.96 -10.81 -37.40
N GLY A 79 21.20 -11.83 -37.03
CA GLY A 79 21.02 -12.27 -35.65
C GLY A 79 19.92 -11.50 -34.91
N LEU A 80 20.13 -11.37 -33.59
CA LEU A 80 19.20 -10.72 -32.68
C LEU A 80 19.39 -9.21 -32.69
N LYS A 81 18.31 -8.47 -32.83
CA LYS A 81 18.25 -7.01 -32.83
C LYS A 81 17.17 -6.51 -31.87
N SER A 82 17.33 -5.26 -31.45
CA SER A 82 16.29 -4.58 -30.69
C SER A 82 16.16 -3.11 -31.10
N PHE A 83 15.01 -2.54 -30.86
CA PHE A 83 14.84 -1.10 -30.84
C PHE A 83 13.83 -0.66 -29.79
N ALA A 84 14.08 0.50 -29.21
CA ALA A 84 13.20 1.11 -28.25
C ALA A 84 12.29 2.14 -28.92
N TYR A 85 11.03 2.17 -28.50
CA TYR A 85 10.04 3.16 -28.92
C TYR A 85 9.15 3.53 -27.73
N THR A 86 8.35 4.59 -27.86
CA THR A 86 7.50 5.09 -26.78
C THR A 86 6.07 5.24 -27.23
N LEU A 87 5.13 4.88 -26.35
CA LEU A 87 3.73 5.21 -26.49
C LEU A 87 3.38 6.26 -25.43
N PRO A 88 2.83 7.41 -25.81
CA PRO A 88 2.35 8.39 -24.85
C PRO A 88 1.15 7.80 -24.09
N LEU A 89 1.07 8.10 -22.80
CA LEU A 89 -0.05 7.77 -21.94
C LEU A 89 -0.65 9.08 -21.41
N GLU A 90 -1.86 9.40 -21.88
CA GLU A 90 -2.64 10.53 -21.35
C GLU A 90 -4.04 10.03 -21.05
N ARG A 91 -4.41 10.00 -19.78
CA ARG A 91 -5.66 9.41 -19.35
C ARG A 91 -6.37 10.27 -18.30
N THR A 92 -7.66 10.53 -18.54
CA THR A 92 -8.58 10.98 -17.48
C THR A 92 -9.23 9.74 -16.89
N MET A 93 -9.00 9.49 -15.61
CA MET A 93 -9.51 8.32 -14.90
C MET A 93 -11.02 8.39 -14.73
N ASP A 94 -11.68 7.26 -14.85
CA ASP A 94 -13.11 7.16 -14.61
C ASP A 94 -13.43 7.28 -13.11
N GLY A 95 -14.43 8.09 -12.78
CA GLY A 95 -14.86 8.35 -11.41
C GLY A 95 -14.67 9.80 -10.97
N ARG A 96 -15.13 10.08 -9.77
CA ARG A 96 -14.95 11.39 -9.13
C ARG A 96 -14.31 11.23 -7.76
N ILE A 97 -13.34 12.07 -7.50
CA ILE A 97 -12.73 12.23 -6.18
C ILE A 97 -13.58 13.21 -5.40
N SER A 98 -13.83 12.89 -4.12
CA SER A 98 -14.54 13.81 -3.22
C SER A 98 -13.78 15.12 -3.07
N ASP A 99 -14.53 16.21 -2.84
CA ASP A 99 -13.95 17.53 -2.63
C ASP A 99 -12.95 17.52 -1.46
N GLY A 100 -11.91 18.36 -1.57
CA GLY A 100 -10.90 18.53 -0.52
C GLY A 100 -9.65 17.64 -0.65
N ALA A 101 -9.53 16.84 -1.71
CA ALA A 101 -8.27 16.13 -1.97
C ALA A 101 -7.13 17.13 -2.18
N ALA A 102 -6.11 17.07 -1.31
CA ALA A 102 -4.93 17.94 -1.34
C ALA A 102 -3.69 17.20 -1.85
N GLU A 103 -3.60 15.91 -1.56
CA GLU A 103 -2.47 15.05 -1.91
C GLU A 103 -2.99 13.76 -2.56
N SER A 104 -2.18 13.11 -3.37
CA SER A 104 -2.55 11.82 -3.95
C SER A 104 -1.32 10.96 -4.26
N CYS A 105 -1.45 9.65 -4.10
CA CYS A 105 -0.47 8.67 -4.56
C CYS A 105 -0.93 8.10 -5.90
N LEU A 106 -0.06 8.15 -6.91
CA LEU A 106 -0.31 7.51 -8.20
C LEU A 106 0.60 6.29 -8.33
N GLU A 107 -0.01 5.15 -8.54
CA GLU A 107 0.65 3.89 -8.84
C GLU A 107 0.17 3.38 -10.19
N GLY A 108 1.00 2.61 -10.89
CA GLY A 108 0.59 2.02 -12.15
C GLY A 108 1.41 0.79 -12.49
N ARG A 109 0.82 -0.08 -13.27
CA ARG A 109 1.39 -1.36 -13.69
C ARG A 109 1.11 -1.60 -15.16
N LEU A 110 2.11 -2.05 -15.90
CA LEU A 110 1.92 -2.64 -17.22
C LEU A 110 1.45 -4.09 -17.02
N CYS A 111 0.19 -4.37 -17.38
CA CYS A 111 -0.44 -5.67 -17.19
C CYS A 111 -0.07 -6.66 -18.29
N SER A 112 -0.13 -6.21 -19.53
CA SER A 112 0.20 -7.01 -20.71
C SER A 112 0.75 -6.14 -21.83
N CYS A 113 1.55 -6.76 -22.69
CA CYS A 113 2.02 -6.14 -23.92
C CYS A 113 2.09 -7.18 -25.02
N GLU A 114 1.42 -6.89 -26.14
CA GLU A 114 1.45 -7.70 -27.34
C GLU A 114 1.97 -6.87 -28.50
N VAL A 115 2.78 -7.50 -29.35
CA VAL A 115 3.25 -6.89 -30.59
C VAL A 115 2.97 -7.82 -31.76
N ARG A 116 2.35 -7.28 -32.80
CA ARG A 116 2.07 -8.01 -34.04
C ARG A 116 2.79 -7.37 -35.21
N LEU A 117 3.38 -8.19 -36.06
CA LEU A 117 4.00 -7.75 -37.29
C LEU A 117 2.92 -7.47 -38.31
N LEU A 118 2.85 -6.23 -38.83
CA LEU A 118 1.98 -5.85 -39.92
C LEU A 118 2.68 -6.05 -41.29
N ASN A 119 3.96 -5.73 -41.34
CA ASN A 119 4.90 -6.03 -42.41
C ASN A 119 6.34 -5.97 -41.87
N PRO A 120 7.39 -6.39 -42.61
CA PRO A 120 8.77 -6.43 -42.07
C PRO A 120 9.30 -5.12 -41.47
N ARG A 121 8.68 -3.97 -41.80
CA ARG A 121 9.07 -2.64 -41.30
C ARG A 121 8.02 -1.98 -40.41
N LYS A 122 6.90 -2.63 -40.10
CA LYS A 122 5.81 -2.02 -39.33
C LYS A 122 5.20 -3.00 -38.34
N ILE A 123 5.08 -2.55 -37.11
CA ILE A 123 4.48 -3.31 -36.02
C ILE A 123 3.24 -2.60 -35.46
N LEU A 124 2.32 -3.38 -34.91
CA LEU A 124 1.20 -2.93 -34.08
C LEU A 124 1.46 -3.37 -32.65
N THR A 125 1.56 -2.43 -31.74
CA THR A 125 1.70 -2.68 -30.30
C THR A 125 0.37 -2.44 -29.61
N ARG A 126 0.00 -3.35 -28.71
CA ARG A 126 -1.13 -3.23 -27.80
C ARG A 126 -0.64 -3.45 -26.39
N ALA A 127 -0.82 -2.47 -25.50
CA ALA A 127 -0.36 -2.50 -24.13
C ALA A 127 -1.49 -2.17 -23.16
N SER A 128 -1.74 -3.03 -22.19
CA SER A 128 -2.74 -2.81 -21.13
C SER A 128 -2.06 -2.29 -19.88
N VAL A 129 -2.56 -1.18 -19.36
CA VAL A 129 -2.04 -0.48 -18.18
C VAL A 129 -3.12 -0.38 -17.13
N GLU A 130 -2.80 -0.72 -15.91
CA GLU A 130 -3.62 -0.46 -14.73
C GLU A 130 -3.05 0.75 -13.98
N LEU A 131 -3.92 1.70 -13.64
CA LEU A 131 -3.59 2.91 -12.90
C LEU A 131 -4.43 2.94 -11.62
N THR A 132 -3.80 3.25 -10.50
CA THR A 132 -4.49 3.46 -9.22
C THR A 132 -4.07 4.79 -8.63
N LEU A 133 -5.04 5.63 -8.35
CA LEU A 133 -4.86 6.92 -7.68
C LEU A 133 -5.51 6.84 -6.30
N SER A 134 -4.70 7.01 -5.25
CA SER A 134 -5.13 7.07 -3.86
C SER A 134 -5.09 8.52 -3.37
N PRO A 135 -6.24 9.22 -3.30
CA PRO A 135 -6.29 10.60 -2.86
C PRO A 135 -6.41 10.71 -1.34
N TYR A 136 -5.95 11.84 -0.82
CA TYR A 136 -5.98 12.17 0.61
C TYR A 136 -6.47 13.60 0.80
N ALA A 137 -7.31 13.81 1.81
CA ALA A 137 -7.81 15.12 2.20
C ALA A 137 -7.26 15.54 3.57
N SER A 138 -7.12 16.84 3.79
CA SER A 138 -6.88 17.38 5.13
C SER A 138 -8.11 17.19 6.00
N ALA A 139 -7.92 16.73 7.22
CA ALA A 139 -8.98 16.48 8.18
C ALA A 139 -8.58 16.93 9.60
N VAL A 140 -9.58 17.11 10.46
CA VAL A 140 -9.38 17.32 11.88
C VAL A 140 -10.19 16.27 12.63
N MET A 141 -9.48 15.43 13.37
CA MET A 141 -10.09 14.47 14.27
C MET A 141 -10.30 15.13 15.63
N SER A 142 -11.50 14.98 16.21
CA SER A 142 -11.87 15.60 17.49
C SER A 142 -12.37 14.54 18.45
N VAL A 143 -11.79 14.51 19.67
CA VAL A 143 -12.15 13.58 20.73
C VAL A 143 -12.58 14.36 21.95
N CYS A 144 -13.68 13.95 22.60
CA CYS A 144 -14.14 14.59 23.84
C CYS A 144 -13.37 13.98 25.04
N SER A 145 -12.54 14.81 25.68
CA SER A 145 -11.70 14.41 26.83
C SER A 145 -12.27 14.88 28.18
N GLY A 146 -13.26 15.78 28.19
CA GLY A 146 -13.80 16.33 29.43
C GLY A 146 -15.05 17.18 29.25
N VAL A 147 -15.60 17.63 30.35
CA VAL A 147 -16.75 18.55 30.44
C VAL A 147 -16.36 19.76 31.27
N SER A 148 -16.72 20.97 30.83
CA SER A 148 -16.52 22.20 31.61
C SER A 148 -17.62 22.32 32.69
N GLY A 149 -17.27 22.85 33.86
CA GLY A 149 -18.22 23.00 34.99
C GLY A 149 -18.63 21.70 35.65
N GLN A 150 -17.79 20.65 35.56
CA GLN A 150 -18.06 19.32 36.06
C GLN A 150 -18.44 19.32 37.58
N GLU A 151 -17.76 20.15 38.38
CA GLU A 151 -18.02 20.27 39.82
C GLU A 151 -19.38 20.94 40.11
N ASP A 152 -19.73 22.03 39.38
CA ASP A 152 -20.95 22.80 39.59
C ASP A 152 -22.20 21.93 39.28
N TYR A 153 -22.11 21.07 38.30
CA TYR A 153 -23.20 20.14 37.89
C TYR A 153 -23.05 18.77 38.48
N ARG A 154 -22.06 18.55 39.36
CA ARG A 154 -21.73 17.25 39.98
C ARG A 154 -21.75 16.11 38.95
N ILE A 155 -21.02 16.30 37.87
CA ILE A 155 -20.90 15.33 36.80
C ILE A 155 -19.73 14.40 37.10
N GLU A 156 -20.02 13.11 37.09
CA GLU A 156 -19.03 12.03 37.12
C GLU A 156 -18.77 11.58 35.68
N THR A 157 -17.51 11.36 35.32
CA THR A 157 -17.09 10.94 34.00
C THR A 157 -16.29 9.66 34.07
N LEU A 158 -16.63 8.69 33.25
CA LEU A 158 -15.84 7.47 33.05
C LEU A 158 -14.98 7.67 31.79
N CYS A 159 -13.67 7.77 32.00
CA CYS A 159 -12.73 7.92 30.90
C CYS A 159 -12.07 6.56 30.59
N GLU A 160 -12.01 6.22 29.30
CA GLU A 160 -11.27 5.06 28.81
C GLU A 160 -10.13 5.53 27.92
N LYS A 161 -8.97 4.89 28.09
CA LYS A 161 -7.84 5.09 27.19
C LYS A 161 -8.10 4.37 25.87
N ARG A 162 -7.96 5.06 24.77
CA ARG A 162 -8.10 4.55 23.43
C ARG A 162 -6.87 4.90 22.60
N GLU A 163 -6.47 3.99 21.73
CA GLU A 163 -5.42 4.24 20.77
C GLU A 163 -6.02 4.86 19.51
N LEU A 164 -5.57 6.07 19.22
CA LEU A 164 -5.95 6.82 18.03
C LEU A 164 -4.85 6.68 17.00
N SER A 165 -5.12 5.96 15.93
CA SER A 165 -4.23 5.87 14.77
C SER A 165 -4.66 6.88 13.73
N MET A 166 -3.75 7.73 13.24
CA MET A 166 -4.07 8.75 12.26
C MET A 166 -2.93 8.92 11.25
N ILE A 167 -3.28 9.27 10.01
CA ILE A 167 -2.30 9.75 9.04
C ILE A 167 -1.91 11.17 9.43
N ARG A 168 -0.69 11.32 9.93
CA ARG A 168 -0.20 12.59 10.46
C ARG A 168 0.30 13.51 9.36
N ALA A 169 0.94 12.95 8.36
CA ALA A 169 1.45 13.71 7.22
C ALA A 169 1.68 12.80 6.00
N ILE A 170 1.69 13.44 4.85
CA ILE A 170 2.06 12.85 3.57
C ILE A 170 3.27 13.61 3.06
N ARG A 171 4.22 12.89 2.46
CA ARG A 171 5.43 13.46 1.88
C ARG A 171 5.69 12.87 0.52
N GLU A 172 6.03 13.73 -0.42
CA GLU A 172 6.50 13.32 -1.73
C GLU A 172 7.85 13.98 -2.00
N LYS A 173 8.74 13.26 -2.66
CA LYS A 173 10.04 13.75 -3.06
C LYS A 173 10.48 13.09 -4.35
N ASP A 174 10.81 13.94 -5.34
CA ASP A 174 11.48 13.50 -6.54
C ASP A 174 12.99 13.60 -6.36
N PHE A 175 13.70 12.59 -6.83
CA PHE A 175 15.17 12.57 -6.79
C PHE A 175 15.73 11.76 -7.94
N THR A 176 16.99 12.01 -8.23
CA THR A 176 17.78 11.24 -9.21
C THR A 176 18.73 10.33 -8.47
N PHE A 177 18.80 9.08 -8.90
CA PHE A 177 19.79 8.10 -8.45
C PHE A 177 20.66 7.72 -9.64
N SER A 178 21.98 7.88 -9.51
CA SER A 178 22.95 7.48 -10.52
C SER A 178 23.94 6.51 -9.91
N ASP A 179 24.29 5.47 -10.67
CA ASP A 179 25.25 4.46 -10.25
C ASP A 179 25.93 3.84 -11.47
N GLU A 180 27.00 3.11 -11.26
CA GLU A 180 27.76 2.41 -12.27
C GLU A 180 27.90 0.94 -11.93
N VAL A 181 27.69 0.09 -12.93
CA VAL A 181 27.82 -1.37 -12.79
C VAL A 181 28.96 -1.85 -13.68
N LEU A 182 29.98 -2.44 -13.05
CA LEU A 182 31.09 -3.03 -13.77
C LEU A 182 30.82 -4.49 -14.08
N LEU A 183 30.90 -4.85 -15.36
CA LEU A 183 30.76 -6.24 -15.81
C LEU A 183 31.94 -7.08 -15.33
N SER A 184 31.66 -8.27 -14.78
CA SER A 184 32.71 -9.20 -14.33
C SER A 184 33.72 -9.47 -15.46
N SER A 185 35.01 -9.59 -15.10
CA SER A 185 36.07 -9.94 -16.02
C SER A 185 35.91 -11.32 -16.70
N THR A 186 35.07 -12.19 -16.12
CA THR A 186 34.74 -13.51 -16.68
C THR A 186 33.72 -13.47 -17.82
N LYS A 187 33.03 -12.33 -18.02
CA LYS A 187 32.08 -12.12 -19.11
C LYS A 187 32.75 -11.34 -20.23
N ASP A 188 32.35 -11.60 -21.47
CA ASP A 188 32.79 -10.81 -22.61
C ASP A 188 32.22 -9.39 -22.58
N PRO A 189 32.90 -8.37 -23.13
CA PRO A 189 32.43 -6.99 -23.18
C PRO A 189 31.08 -6.84 -23.90
N ILE A 190 30.39 -5.75 -23.61
CA ILE A 190 29.09 -5.44 -24.18
C ILE A 190 29.29 -4.77 -25.54
N ARG A 191 28.74 -5.42 -26.59
CA ARG A 191 28.67 -4.80 -27.93
C ARG A 191 27.42 -3.95 -28.08
N GLU A 192 26.28 -4.42 -27.59
CA GLU A 192 24.98 -3.77 -27.82
C GLU A 192 24.02 -4.11 -26.67
N LEU A 193 23.34 -3.10 -26.10
CA LEU A 193 22.24 -3.32 -25.16
C LEU A 193 20.97 -3.66 -25.92
N LEU A 194 20.36 -4.78 -25.58
CA LEU A 194 19.11 -5.25 -26.20
C LEU A 194 17.86 -4.81 -25.45
N CYS A 195 17.83 -5.01 -24.14
CA CYS A 195 16.70 -4.67 -23.29
C CYS A 195 17.16 -4.30 -21.88
N THR A 196 16.48 -3.32 -21.30
CA THR A 196 16.70 -2.87 -19.93
C THR A 196 15.40 -2.88 -19.17
N LYS A 197 15.36 -3.60 -18.04
CA LYS A 197 14.26 -3.58 -17.07
C LYS A 197 14.80 -3.07 -15.74
N CYS A 198 14.05 -2.20 -15.08
CA CYS A 198 14.37 -1.71 -13.74
C CYS A 198 13.10 -1.72 -12.89
N THR A 199 13.18 -2.36 -11.73
CA THR A 199 12.13 -2.34 -10.73
C THR A 199 12.65 -1.75 -9.43
N LEU A 200 11.81 -1.00 -8.74
CA LEU A 200 12.16 -0.36 -7.47
C LEU A 200 11.48 -1.09 -6.31
N ARG A 201 12.20 -1.29 -5.22
CA ARG A 201 11.69 -1.92 -4.01
C ARG A 201 12.12 -1.12 -2.78
N VAL A 202 11.16 -0.79 -1.91
CA VAL A 202 11.45 -0.23 -0.58
C VAL A 202 11.96 -1.36 0.32
N THR A 203 13.10 -1.14 0.97
CA THR A 203 13.68 -2.11 1.92
C THR A 203 13.51 -1.69 3.37
N ASP A 204 13.50 -0.38 3.64
CA ASP A 204 13.30 0.16 4.98
C ASP A 204 12.74 1.59 4.88
N CYS A 205 11.88 1.94 5.83
CA CYS A 205 11.27 3.27 5.91
C CYS A 205 11.03 3.61 7.38
N LYS A 206 11.87 4.49 7.95
CA LYS A 206 11.87 4.81 9.39
C LYS A 206 11.97 6.29 9.64
N ILE A 207 11.32 6.74 10.71
CA ILE A 207 11.42 8.11 11.21
C ILE A 207 12.57 8.16 12.21
N VAL A 208 13.56 9.02 11.93
CA VAL A 208 14.75 9.21 12.78
C VAL A 208 14.98 10.71 12.95
N GLY A 209 14.92 11.20 14.20
CA GLY A 209 15.19 12.61 14.51
C GLY A 209 14.27 13.59 13.75
N GLY A 210 12.98 13.23 13.59
CA GLY A 210 12.00 14.06 12.88
C GLY A 210 12.12 14.04 11.35
N LYS A 211 13.01 13.23 10.78
CA LYS A 211 13.15 13.02 9.33
C LYS A 211 12.79 11.59 8.96
N LEU A 212 12.30 11.41 7.75
CA LEU A 212 12.01 10.10 7.20
C LEU A 212 13.23 9.58 6.44
N ALA A 213 13.85 8.50 6.94
CA ALA A 213 14.92 7.79 6.25
C ALA A 213 14.29 6.66 5.43
N LEU A 214 14.40 6.76 4.11
CA LEU A 214 13.94 5.80 3.12
C LEU A 214 15.14 5.06 2.55
N LYS A 215 15.10 3.73 2.58
CA LYS A 215 16.06 2.88 1.87
C LYS A 215 15.33 2.06 0.81
N GLY A 216 15.94 1.92 -0.33
CA GLY A 216 15.42 1.14 -1.43
C GLY A 216 16.52 0.44 -2.21
N VAL A 217 16.09 -0.43 -3.11
CA VAL A 217 16.95 -1.14 -4.05
C VAL A 217 16.34 -0.99 -5.45
N ALA A 218 17.19 -0.61 -6.40
CA ALA A 218 16.88 -0.69 -7.82
C ALA A 218 17.39 -2.03 -8.36
N CYS A 219 16.46 -2.90 -8.76
CA CYS A 219 16.78 -4.19 -9.38
C CYS A 219 16.87 -3.99 -10.89
N LEU A 220 18.09 -4.02 -11.41
CA LEU A 220 18.40 -3.84 -12.83
C LEU A 220 18.57 -5.20 -13.50
N VAL A 221 17.89 -5.40 -14.62
CA VAL A 221 18.07 -6.58 -15.50
C VAL A 221 18.39 -6.06 -16.90
N LEU A 222 19.53 -6.46 -17.42
CA LEU A 222 19.98 -6.12 -18.75
C LEU A 222 20.10 -7.38 -19.60
N LEU A 223 19.60 -7.31 -20.83
CA LEU A 223 19.94 -8.23 -21.91
C LEU A 223 20.85 -7.48 -22.88
N TYR A 224 21.97 -8.10 -23.25
CA TYR A 224 22.94 -7.49 -24.15
C TYR A 224 23.55 -8.56 -25.09
N LEU A 225 24.08 -8.10 -26.22
CA LEU A 225 24.97 -8.90 -27.04
C LEU A 225 26.39 -8.64 -26.60
N ASP A 226 27.14 -9.72 -26.37
CA ASP A 226 28.58 -9.63 -26.15
C ASP A 226 29.35 -9.41 -27.48
N THR A 227 30.65 -9.21 -27.40
CA THR A 227 31.52 -8.99 -28.57
C THR A 227 31.51 -10.18 -29.53
N ASN A 228 31.15 -11.39 -29.09
CA ASN A 228 31.00 -12.58 -29.93
C ASN A 228 29.60 -12.69 -30.56
N GLY A 229 28.70 -11.77 -30.26
CA GLY A 229 27.31 -11.77 -30.74
C GLY A 229 26.37 -12.69 -29.99
N LYS A 230 26.78 -13.23 -28.85
CA LYS A 230 25.95 -14.09 -28.00
C LYS A 230 25.10 -13.23 -27.06
N ALA A 231 23.81 -13.58 -26.94
CA ALA A 231 22.93 -12.93 -25.98
C ALA A 231 23.28 -13.34 -24.54
N GLN A 232 23.42 -12.35 -23.69
CA GLN A 232 23.81 -12.49 -22.29
C GLN A 232 22.86 -11.73 -21.38
N ARG A 233 22.78 -12.18 -20.12
CA ARG A 233 22.01 -11.50 -19.06
C ARG A 233 22.94 -10.98 -17.98
N LEU A 234 22.64 -9.77 -17.51
CA LEU A 234 23.19 -9.18 -16.29
C LEU A 234 22.07 -8.78 -15.35
N THR A 235 22.19 -9.13 -14.09
CA THR A 235 21.32 -8.68 -13.01
C THR A 235 22.17 -7.96 -11.97
N SER A 236 21.68 -6.82 -11.47
CA SER A 236 22.34 -6.06 -10.41
C SER A 236 21.33 -5.47 -9.47
N GLU A 237 21.60 -5.54 -8.18
CA GLU A 237 20.83 -4.86 -7.14
C GLU A 237 21.62 -3.64 -6.66
N LEU A 238 21.05 -2.47 -6.82
CA LEU A 238 21.68 -1.18 -6.55
C LEU A 238 20.97 -0.52 -5.37
N PRO A 239 21.54 -0.55 -4.17
CA PRO A 239 20.95 0.05 -2.99
C PRO A 239 21.06 1.57 -3.03
N PHE A 240 20.01 2.25 -2.60
CA PHE A 240 20.01 3.70 -2.42
C PHE A 240 19.32 4.10 -1.12
N SER A 241 19.60 5.31 -0.68
CA SER A 241 18.93 5.90 0.47
C SER A 241 18.58 7.36 0.22
N GLN A 242 17.42 7.78 0.76
CA GLN A 242 16.95 9.15 0.68
C GLN A 242 16.41 9.61 2.02
N ILE A 243 16.51 10.92 2.24
CA ILE A 243 15.91 11.56 3.41
C ILE A 243 14.78 12.46 2.89
N LEU A 244 13.58 12.25 3.43
CA LEU A 244 12.43 13.10 3.22
C LEU A 244 12.16 13.90 4.50
N ASP A 245 11.47 15.03 4.35
CA ASP A 245 11.02 15.79 5.50
C ASP A 245 10.05 14.93 6.33
N GLY A 246 10.30 14.86 7.61
CA GLY A 246 9.51 14.07 8.54
C GLY A 246 8.45 14.90 9.26
N LEU A 247 8.22 14.54 10.53
CA LEU A 247 7.34 15.23 11.45
C LEU A 247 8.17 16.08 12.41
N SER A 248 7.83 17.36 12.53
CA SER A 248 8.54 18.28 13.42
C SER A 248 8.33 17.96 14.91
N GLU A 249 7.14 17.44 15.26
CA GLU A 249 6.77 17.05 16.62
C GLU A 249 5.90 15.80 16.60
N THR A 250 6.31 14.78 17.33
CA THR A 250 5.54 13.55 17.55
C THR A 250 5.46 13.27 19.04
N SER A 251 4.27 13.02 19.55
CA SER A 251 4.04 12.67 20.95
C SER A 251 3.65 11.21 21.15
N GLY A 252 3.50 10.47 20.04
CA GLY A 252 3.13 9.06 20.01
C GLY A 252 4.12 8.20 19.22
N GLU A 253 3.80 6.93 19.14
CA GLU A 253 4.53 6.01 18.27
C GLU A 253 4.27 6.37 16.80
N THR A 254 5.35 6.50 16.03
CA THR A 254 5.27 6.89 14.61
C THR A 254 5.79 5.80 13.71
N THR A 255 5.03 5.53 12.66
CA THR A 255 5.39 4.61 11.59
C THR A 255 5.29 5.31 10.24
N ALA A 256 6.00 4.80 9.25
CA ALA A 256 5.92 5.31 7.89
C ALA A 256 5.86 4.18 6.89
N ARG A 257 5.08 4.40 5.83
CA ARG A 257 5.04 3.53 4.66
C ARG A 257 5.37 4.36 3.44
N ALA A 258 6.22 3.84 2.57
CA ALA A 258 6.58 4.52 1.33
C ALA A 258 6.35 3.62 0.12
N SER A 259 6.01 4.25 -1.00
CA SER A 259 6.02 3.67 -2.34
C SER A 259 7.00 4.43 -3.22
N LEU A 260 7.55 3.74 -4.23
CA LEU A 260 8.50 4.29 -5.19
C LEU A 260 7.94 4.15 -6.58
N ARG A 261 8.06 5.21 -7.35
CA ARG A 261 7.64 5.27 -8.75
C ARG A 261 8.82 5.67 -9.64
N LEU A 262 9.05 4.90 -10.69
CA LEU A 262 10.03 5.25 -11.72
C LEU A 262 9.40 6.25 -12.68
N THR A 263 10.00 7.43 -12.81
CA THR A 263 9.55 8.51 -13.70
C THR A 263 10.43 8.64 -14.95
N GLY A 264 11.66 8.10 -14.89
CA GLY A 264 12.59 8.04 -16.00
C GLY A 264 13.71 7.03 -15.78
N LEU A 265 14.27 6.54 -16.87
CA LEU A 265 15.33 5.53 -16.89
C LEU A 265 16.27 5.81 -18.07
N GLU A 266 17.56 6.00 -17.77
CA GLU A 266 18.63 6.10 -18.74
C GLU A 266 19.70 5.07 -18.40
N VAL A 267 20.14 4.31 -19.40
CA VAL A 267 21.21 3.32 -19.27
C VAL A 267 22.09 3.37 -20.50
N HIS A 268 23.38 3.46 -20.28
CA HIS A 268 24.39 3.55 -21.34
C HIS A 268 25.56 2.60 -21.05
N VAL A 269 26.23 2.14 -22.10
CA VAL A 269 27.53 1.46 -22.00
C VAL A 269 28.59 2.53 -21.96
N GLY A 270 29.54 2.42 -21.05
CA GLY A 270 30.49 3.45 -20.71
C GLY A 270 29.98 4.47 -19.71
N SER A 271 30.78 5.42 -19.33
CA SER A 271 30.42 6.57 -18.48
C SER A 271 30.96 7.88 -19.08
N GLU A 272 30.62 9.02 -18.46
CA GLU A 272 31.13 10.33 -18.87
C GLU A 272 32.68 10.39 -18.79
N SER A 273 33.29 9.67 -17.84
CA SER A 273 34.75 9.60 -17.67
C SER A 273 35.42 8.53 -18.54
N GLU A 274 34.70 7.47 -18.86
CA GLU A 274 35.18 6.32 -19.64
C GLU A 274 34.18 5.92 -20.73
N PRO A 275 33.99 6.74 -21.78
CA PRO A 275 32.93 6.51 -22.77
C PRO A 275 33.14 5.23 -23.60
N ASP A 276 34.39 4.80 -23.78
CA ASP A 276 34.77 3.63 -24.59
C ASP A 276 34.89 2.34 -23.75
N ASN A 277 34.55 2.39 -22.45
CA ASN A 277 34.61 1.20 -21.59
C ASN A 277 33.40 0.31 -21.81
N GLU A 278 33.52 -0.67 -22.71
CA GLU A 278 32.47 -1.67 -23.03
C GLU A 278 32.12 -2.60 -21.87
N ARG A 279 32.75 -2.49 -20.71
CA ARG A 279 32.47 -3.26 -19.50
C ARG A 279 31.78 -2.44 -18.42
N LEU A 280 31.68 -1.15 -18.59
CA LEU A 280 31.04 -0.24 -17.66
C LEU A 280 29.63 0.09 -18.14
N ILE A 281 28.68 0.03 -17.25
CA ILE A 281 27.29 0.39 -17.50
C ILE A 281 26.95 1.52 -16.54
N SER A 282 26.67 2.69 -17.07
CA SER A 282 26.17 3.82 -16.29
C SER A 282 24.64 3.86 -16.34
N LEU A 283 24.02 4.11 -15.21
CA LEU A 283 22.58 4.26 -15.13
C LEU A 283 22.19 5.54 -14.40
N ARG A 284 21.07 6.12 -14.81
CA ARG A 284 20.44 7.25 -14.15
C ARG A 284 18.94 6.98 -14.06
N LEU A 285 18.43 6.93 -12.82
CA LEU A 285 17.04 6.70 -12.50
C LEU A 285 16.41 7.98 -11.95
N TYR A 286 15.27 8.34 -12.48
CA TYR A 286 14.43 9.41 -11.93
C TYR A 286 13.32 8.75 -11.13
N ILE A 287 13.26 9.08 -9.84
CA ILE A 287 12.41 8.36 -8.89
C ILE A 287 11.56 9.36 -8.12
N SER A 288 10.27 9.08 -8.02
CA SER A 288 9.36 9.75 -7.10
C SER A 288 9.09 8.84 -5.91
N ALA A 289 9.35 9.32 -4.70
CA ALA A 289 9.03 8.63 -3.46
C ALA A 289 7.82 9.29 -2.81
N PHE A 290 6.79 8.52 -2.53
CA PHE A 290 5.60 8.94 -1.82
C PHE A 290 5.53 8.23 -0.48
N ALA A 291 5.36 8.96 0.62
CA ALA A 291 5.35 8.41 1.96
C ALA A 291 4.17 8.89 2.78
N VAL A 292 3.50 7.95 3.46
CA VAL A 292 2.43 8.17 4.41
C VAL A 292 2.98 7.95 5.82
N LEU A 293 2.93 8.98 6.64
CA LEU A 293 3.42 8.98 8.01
C LEU A 293 2.23 8.88 8.96
N ARG A 294 2.28 7.91 9.86
CA ARG A 294 1.24 7.62 10.83
C ARG A 294 1.73 7.87 12.23
N GLU A 295 0.82 8.31 13.08
CA GLU A 295 1.03 8.46 14.52
C GLU A 295 -0.05 7.67 15.26
N VAL A 296 0.37 6.85 16.21
CA VAL A 296 -0.52 6.19 17.16
C VAL A 296 -0.39 6.92 18.49
N ARG A 297 -1.49 7.44 18.99
CA ARG A 297 -1.54 8.23 20.22
C ARG A 297 -2.59 7.68 21.17
N SER A 298 -2.23 7.50 22.43
CA SER A 298 -3.19 7.15 23.47
C SER A 298 -3.94 8.41 23.90
N VAL A 299 -5.25 8.41 23.76
CA VAL A 299 -6.14 9.50 24.16
C VAL A 299 -7.13 9.02 25.21
N CYS A 300 -7.54 9.92 26.09
CA CYS A 300 -8.57 9.64 27.09
C CYS A 300 -9.92 10.12 26.55
N CYS A 301 -10.84 9.20 26.33
CA CYS A 301 -12.18 9.48 25.83
C CYS A 301 -13.22 9.26 26.93
N ILE A 302 -14.23 10.12 26.98
CA ILE A 302 -15.38 9.89 27.87
C ILE A 302 -16.19 8.73 27.30
N ALA A 303 -16.20 7.60 27.98
CA ALA A 303 -16.99 6.42 27.65
C ALA A 303 -18.42 6.51 28.19
N ASP A 304 -18.60 7.10 29.38
CA ASP A 304 -19.90 7.31 30.01
C ASP A 304 -19.85 8.51 30.97
N LEU A 305 -21.00 9.08 31.27
CA LEU A 305 -21.13 10.16 32.23
C LEU A 305 -22.53 10.20 32.84
N TYR A 306 -22.63 10.72 34.05
CA TYR A 306 -23.90 11.01 34.73
C TYR A 306 -23.73 12.16 35.71
N SER A 307 -24.83 12.75 36.15
CA SER A 307 -24.80 13.71 37.25
C SER A 307 -25.56 13.16 38.47
N THR A 308 -25.03 13.41 39.64
CA THR A 308 -25.74 13.07 40.88
C THR A 308 -26.92 14.01 41.17
N LEU A 309 -26.95 15.21 40.54
CA LEU A 309 -27.93 16.26 40.80
C LEU A 309 -28.89 16.55 39.65
N TYR A 310 -28.42 16.45 38.40
CA TYR A 310 -29.19 16.79 37.20
C TYR A 310 -29.50 15.53 36.35
N ASP A 311 -30.51 15.62 35.52
CA ASP A 311 -30.69 14.68 34.41
C ASP A 311 -29.91 15.20 33.22
N LEU A 312 -29.12 14.32 32.59
CA LEU A 312 -28.26 14.68 31.47
C LEU A 312 -28.85 14.17 30.15
N VAL A 313 -29.04 15.09 29.21
CA VAL A 313 -29.37 14.75 27.82
C VAL A 313 -28.07 14.75 27.01
N VAL A 314 -27.71 13.58 26.54
CA VAL A 314 -26.43 13.32 25.86
C VAL A 314 -26.71 13.04 24.40
N LYS A 315 -26.01 13.72 23.49
CA LYS A 315 -25.94 13.35 22.07
C LYS A 315 -24.51 12.89 21.77
N SER A 316 -24.41 11.73 21.14
CA SER A 316 -23.14 11.15 20.70
C SER A 316 -23.19 10.82 19.21
N GLU A 317 -22.03 10.85 18.58
CA GLU A 317 -21.82 10.43 17.20
C GLU A 317 -20.64 9.44 17.18
N ASN A 318 -20.71 8.45 16.29
CA ASN A 318 -19.63 7.51 16.13
C ASN A 318 -18.48 8.15 15.33
N VAL A 319 -17.31 8.21 15.94
CA VAL A 319 -16.08 8.67 15.31
C VAL A 319 -15.21 7.44 15.03
N GLU A 320 -14.76 7.30 13.80
CA GLU A 320 -13.77 6.30 13.44
C GLU A 320 -12.40 6.74 13.96
N LEU A 321 -11.73 5.87 14.73
CA LEU A 321 -10.43 6.15 15.32
C LEU A 321 -9.24 5.85 14.40
N SER A 322 -9.49 5.26 13.25
CA SER A 322 -8.46 5.00 12.26
C SER A 322 -9.03 5.24 10.86
N ASP A 323 -8.40 6.15 10.13
CA ASP A 323 -8.78 6.49 8.74
C ASP A 323 -8.04 5.65 7.70
N ASP A 324 -7.17 4.73 8.13
CA ASP A 324 -6.29 4.01 7.21
C ASP A 324 -6.38 2.49 7.42
N PRO A 325 -6.74 1.75 6.38
CA PRO A 325 -6.87 0.31 6.48
C PRO A 325 -5.55 -0.36 6.89
N VAL A 326 -5.66 -1.35 7.75
CA VAL A 326 -4.52 -2.20 8.10
C VAL A 326 -4.17 -3.06 6.90
N LEU A 327 -2.96 -2.89 6.37
CA LEU A 327 -2.48 -3.75 5.29
C LEU A 327 -1.84 -5.01 5.85
N PHE A 328 -2.17 -6.13 5.23
CA PHE A 328 -1.54 -7.41 5.50
C PHE A 328 -1.39 -8.22 4.21
N THR A 329 -0.53 -9.21 4.22
CA THR A 329 -0.25 -10.04 3.06
C THR A 329 -0.63 -11.49 3.29
N ARG A 330 -0.98 -12.16 2.20
CA ARG A 330 -1.07 -13.63 2.11
C ARG A 330 -0.18 -14.07 0.96
N GLU A 331 0.56 -15.14 1.19
CA GLU A 331 1.57 -15.61 0.26
C GLU A 331 1.38 -17.08 -0.07
N GLN A 332 1.58 -17.43 -1.35
CA GLN A 332 1.61 -18.80 -1.83
C GLN A 332 2.85 -19.02 -2.69
N SER A 333 3.65 -20.01 -2.34
CA SER A 333 4.75 -20.43 -3.20
C SER A 333 4.20 -21.23 -4.38
N VAL A 334 4.56 -20.80 -5.59
CA VAL A 334 4.19 -21.45 -6.85
C VAL A 334 5.44 -22.10 -7.45
N ARG A 335 5.28 -23.32 -7.92
CA ARG A 335 6.29 -24.08 -8.66
C ARG A 335 5.65 -24.63 -9.92
N GLU A 336 6.10 -24.13 -11.08
CA GLU A 336 5.54 -24.50 -12.37
C GLU A 336 6.63 -24.81 -13.38
N LYS A 337 6.36 -25.83 -14.21
CA LYS A 337 7.22 -26.18 -15.33
C LYS A 337 6.62 -25.67 -16.63
N ILE A 338 7.41 -24.90 -17.36
CA ILE A 338 7.08 -24.46 -18.72
C ILE A 338 7.77 -25.40 -19.69
N GLU A 339 6.98 -26.10 -20.50
CA GLU A 339 7.51 -26.93 -21.56
C GLU A 339 8.10 -26.05 -22.67
N THR A 340 9.27 -26.41 -23.15
CA THR A 340 9.97 -25.71 -24.23
C THR A 340 9.97 -26.59 -25.48
N GLY A 341 9.79 -25.97 -26.65
CA GLY A 341 9.81 -26.71 -27.92
C GLY A 341 11.21 -27.17 -28.37
N ALA A 342 12.26 -26.75 -27.64
CA ALA A 342 13.66 -27.09 -27.88
C ALA A 342 14.39 -27.26 -26.54
N GLU A 343 15.55 -27.95 -26.59
CA GLU A 343 16.42 -28.07 -25.44
C GLU A 343 16.98 -26.70 -25.02
N VAL A 344 16.97 -26.42 -23.71
CA VAL A 344 17.35 -25.11 -23.16
C VAL A 344 18.83 -25.09 -22.81
N GLN A 345 19.61 -24.27 -23.52
CA GLN A 345 21.02 -24.03 -23.21
C GLN A 345 21.18 -23.07 -22.03
N SER A 346 20.45 -21.96 -22.07
CA SER A 346 20.50 -20.93 -21.01
C SER A 346 19.23 -20.10 -20.97
N ILE A 347 18.88 -19.60 -19.78
CA ILE A 347 17.72 -18.74 -19.53
C ILE A 347 18.17 -17.29 -19.57
N LEU A 348 17.55 -16.49 -20.44
CA LEU A 348 17.83 -15.05 -20.58
C LEU A 348 16.93 -14.19 -19.68
N SER A 349 15.61 -14.49 -19.63
CA SER A 349 14.69 -13.85 -18.68
C SER A 349 13.57 -14.80 -18.27
N ALA A 350 13.02 -14.55 -17.09
CA ALA A 350 11.80 -15.16 -16.61
C ALA A 350 10.95 -14.08 -15.96
N ASP A 351 9.73 -13.95 -16.42
CA ASP A 351 8.80 -12.90 -16.00
C ASP A 351 7.47 -13.53 -15.62
N VAL A 352 6.81 -12.91 -14.63
CA VAL A 352 5.46 -13.27 -14.21
C VAL A 352 4.61 -12.01 -14.20
N SER A 353 3.51 -12.04 -14.91
CA SER A 353 2.50 -10.98 -14.85
C SER A 353 1.17 -11.56 -14.36
N PHE A 354 0.39 -10.75 -13.65
CA PHE A 354 -0.88 -11.17 -13.09
C PHE A 354 -2.03 -10.52 -13.82
N GLY A 355 -3.07 -11.29 -14.07
CA GLY A 355 -4.35 -10.80 -14.54
C GLY A 355 -5.19 -10.21 -13.41
N GLU A 356 -6.50 -10.16 -13.64
CA GLU A 356 -7.44 -9.68 -12.64
C GLU A 356 -7.39 -10.58 -11.39
N ALA A 357 -7.30 -9.94 -10.22
CA ALA A 357 -7.29 -10.63 -8.95
C ALA A 357 -8.56 -10.34 -8.15
N GLY A 358 -9.04 -11.32 -7.39
CA GLY A 358 -10.27 -11.18 -6.64
C GLY A 358 -10.32 -12.02 -5.38
N ILE A 359 -11.32 -11.72 -4.54
CA ILE A 359 -11.67 -12.49 -3.35
C ILE A 359 -13.02 -13.15 -3.60
N SER A 360 -13.14 -14.44 -3.32
CA SER A 360 -14.40 -15.19 -3.29
C SER A 360 -14.62 -15.79 -1.91
N GLY A 361 -15.89 -15.92 -1.48
CA GLY A 361 -16.22 -16.40 -0.14
C GLY A 361 -15.92 -15.40 0.98
N SER A 362 -16.02 -15.87 2.23
CA SER A 362 -15.74 -15.09 3.43
C SER A 362 -15.39 -16.01 4.61
N GLY A 363 -14.70 -15.48 5.63
CA GLY A 363 -14.25 -16.25 6.77
C GLY A 363 -13.29 -17.36 6.36
N ASN A 364 -13.49 -18.56 6.90
CA ASN A 364 -12.65 -19.73 6.64
C ASN A 364 -12.83 -20.31 5.22
N ASP A 365 -13.90 -19.92 4.52
CA ASP A 365 -14.16 -20.34 3.14
C ASP A 365 -13.72 -19.27 2.12
N ALA A 366 -12.94 -18.29 2.55
CA ALA A 366 -12.40 -17.27 1.66
C ALA A 366 -11.30 -17.84 0.77
N GLU A 367 -11.30 -17.44 -0.49
CA GLU A 367 -10.30 -17.82 -1.48
C GLU A 367 -9.84 -16.58 -2.26
N LEU A 368 -8.53 -16.38 -2.32
CA LEU A 368 -7.89 -15.40 -3.16
C LEU A 368 -7.55 -16.04 -4.50
N ARG A 369 -7.89 -15.39 -5.59
CA ARG A 369 -7.68 -15.91 -6.94
C ARG A 369 -7.06 -14.88 -7.86
N THR A 370 -6.23 -15.34 -8.76
CA THR A 370 -5.69 -14.57 -9.90
C THR A 370 -5.24 -15.53 -10.99
N SER A 371 -5.07 -15.04 -12.22
CA SER A 371 -4.31 -15.77 -13.24
C SER A 371 -2.89 -15.22 -13.31
N ALA A 372 -1.92 -16.06 -13.61
CA ALA A 372 -0.53 -15.67 -13.83
C ALA A 372 -0.08 -16.10 -15.22
N ASP A 373 0.46 -15.14 -15.99
CA ASP A 373 1.09 -15.39 -17.28
C ASP A 373 2.60 -15.49 -17.04
N LEU A 374 3.13 -16.70 -17.24
CA LEU A 374 4.54 -17.05 -17.07
C LEU A 374 5.22 -16.95 -18.42
N ARG A 375 6.34 -16.23 -18.49
CA ARG A 375 7.11 -16.04 -19.72
C ARG A 375 8.58 -16.36 -19.46
N VAL A 376 9.16 -17.17 -20.33
CA VAL A 376 10.58 -17.53 -20.28
C VAL A 376 11.21 -17.32 -21.65
N LEU A 377 12.17 -16.39 -21.70
CA LEU A 377 13.06 -16.19 -22.83
C LEU A 377 14.33 -17.00 -22.60
N TYR A 378 14.68 -17.87 -23.53
CA TYR A 378 15.83 -18.78 -23.42
C TYR A 378 16.59 -18.91 -24.72
N LEU A 379 17.81 -19.40 -24.66
CA LEU A 379 18.58 -19.85 -25.83
C LEU A 379 18.44 -21.37 -25.97
N ASP A 380 18.14 -21.83 -27.18
CA ASP A 380 18.21 -23.25 -27.52
C ASP A 380 19.65 -23.74 -27.65
N GLU A 381 19.86 -25.02 -27.94
CA GLU A 381 21.19 -25.62 -28.17
C GLU A 381 21.99 -24.98 -29.31
N ASN A 382 21.32 -24.31 -30.26
CA ASN A 382 21.94 -23.60 -31.37
C ASN A 382 22.23 -22.13 -31.05
N GLY A 383 21.89 -21.67 -29.83
CA GLY A 383 21.99 -20.27 -29.40
C GLY A 383 20.88 -19.38 -29.98
N THR A 384 19.79 -19.97 -30.48
CA THR A 384 18.64 -19.22 -31.01
C THR A 384 17.74 -18.78 -29.85
N PRO A 385 17.39 -17.48 -29.73
CA PRO A 385 16.49 -17.01 -28.70
C PRO A 385 15.05 -17.40 -29.01
N LEU A 386 14.42 -18.06 -28.06
CA LEU A 386 13.04 -18.53 -28.11
C LEU A 386 12.27 -18.09 -26.87
N LEU A 387 10.97 -17.84 -27.05
CA LEU A 387 10.05 -17.49 -25.96
C LEU A 387 9.05 -18.64 -25.76
N SER A 388 8.88 -19.05 -24.52
CA SER A 388 7.79 -19.94 -24.10
C SER A 388 6.94 -19.26 -23.06
N GLU A 389 5.62 -19.43 -23.20
CA GLU A 389 4.62 -18.80 -22.34
C GLU A 389 3.65 -19.85 -21.81
N ARG A 390 3.20 -19.66 -20.58
CA ARG A 390 2.19 -20.51 -19.94
C ARG A 390 1.31 -19.68 -19.01
N ARG A 391 0.01 -19.83 -19.13
CA ARG A 391 -0.97 -19.27 -18.21
C ARG A 391 -1.40 -20.30 -17.18
N ILE A 392 -1.44 -19.89 -15.93
CA ILE A 392 -1.89 -20.71 -14.80
C ILE A 392 -2.92 -19.93 -13.98
N ASP A 393 -3.80 -20.65 -13.28
CA ASP A 393 -4.66 -20.09 -12.26
C ASP A 393 -4.03 -20.31 -10.90
N VAL A 394 -4.02 -19.26 -10.08
CA VAL A 394 -3.51 -19.28 -8.71
C VAL A 394 -4.69 -19.10 -7.77
N LEU A 395 -4.91 -20.11 -6.92
CA LEU A 395 -5.99 -20.16 -5.95
C LEU A 395 -5.37 -20.35 -4.57
N LEU A 396 -5.62 -19.43 -3.65
CA LEU A 396 -5.13 -19.48 -2.27
C LEU A 396 -6.31 -19.49 -1.30
N PRO A 397 -6.72 -20.65 -0.80
CA PRO A 397 -7.65 -20.73 0.33
C PRO A 397 -7.04 -20.03 1.55
N THR A 398 -7.78 -19.17 2.18
CA THR A 398 -7.29 -18.35 3.27
C THR A 398 -8.41 -18.03 4.26
N ASP A 399 -8.03 -17.83 5.52
CA ASP A 399 -8.92 -17.32 6.54
C ASP A 399 -8.92 -15.79 6.51
N LEU A 400 -10.08 -15.20 6.29
CA LEU A 400 -10.28 -13.76 6.30
C LEU A 400 -11.34 -13.36 7.35
N PRO A 401 -11.24 -12.15 7.93
CA PRO A 401 -12.28 -11.64 8.81
C PRO A 401 -13.66 -11.65 8.13
N VAL A 402 -14.67 -12.15 8.84
CA VAL A 402 -16.07 -12.24 8.33
C VAL A 402 -16.70 -10.87 8.12
N SER A 403 -16.07 -9.80 8.59
CA SER A 403 -16.57 -8.43 8.58
C SER A 403 -16.95 -7.87 7.19
N GLY A 404 -16.60 -8.56 6.11
CA GLY A 404 -16.86 -8.14 4.72
C GLY A 404 -16.14 -6.84 4.32
N ARG A 405 -15.21 -6.36 5.16
CA ARG A 405 -14.47 -5.10 4.97
C ARG A 405 -13.07 -5.31 4.38
N VAL A 406 -12.64 -6.56 4.27
CA VAL A 406 -11.35 -6.88 3.65
C VAL A 406 -11.44 -6.68 2.14
N ARG A 407 -10.50 -5.91 1.59
CA ARG A 407 -10.39 -5.63 0.15
C ARG A 407 -9.02 -6.06 -0.34
N LEU A 408 -8.97 -6.61 -1.54
CA LEU A 408 -7.72 -6.86 -2.24
C LEU A 408 -7.19 -5.53 -2.81
N GLN A 409 -5.96 -5.22 -2.48
CA GLN A 409 -5.26 -4.03 -2.96
C GLN A 409 -4.39 -4.32 -4.17
N GLY A 410 -3.88 -5.55 -4.28
CA GLY A 410 -3.06 -5.95 -5.39
C GLY A 410 -2.46 -7.33 -5.24
N VAL A 411 -1.84 -7.79 -6.33
CA VAL A 411 -1.09 -9.03 -6.41
C VAL A 411 0.28 -8.75 -7.03
N SER A 412 1.32 -9.39 -6.50
CA SER A 412 2.69 -9.27 -7.00
C SER A 412 3.43 -10.60 -6.89
N ALA A 413 4.49 -10.76 -7.69
CA ALA A 413 5.45 -11.84 -7.48
C ALA A 413 6.57 -11.35 -6.55
N GLY A 414 7.06 -12.27 -5.71
CA GLY A 414 8.34 -12.07 -5.04
C GLY A 414 9.50 -12.40 -5.99
N GLU A 415 10.62 -12.86 -5.44
CA GLU A 415 11.79 -13.24 -6.22
C GLU A 415 11.48 -14.43 -7.13
N ILE A 416 11.73 -14.28 -8.44
CA ILE A 416 11.51 -15.32 -9.44
C ILE A 416 12.81 -16.09 -9.64
N SER A 417 12.79 -17.37 -9.34
CA SER A 417 13.87 -18.32 -9.62
C SER A 417 13.50 -19.17 -10.82
N ALA A 418 14.39 -19.26 -11.79
CA ALA A 418 14.23 -20.06 -12.99
C ALA A 418 15.40 -21.03 -13.16
N SER A 419 15.14 -22.29 -13.42
CA SER A 419 16.14 -23.33 -13.63
C SER A 419 15.78 -24.23 -14.79
N VAL A 420 16.81 -24.66 -15.53
CA VAL A 420 16.62 -25.64 -16.61
C VAL A 420 16.24 -26.98 -15.98
N SER A 421 15.22 -27.60 -16.54
CA SER A 421 14.73 -28.94 -16.15
C SER A 421 14.57 -29.81 -17.38
N ASP A 422 14.42 -31.11 -17.17
CA ASP A 422 14.23 -32.06 -18.27
C ASP A 422 12.99 -31.67 -19.11
N GLY A 423 13.21 -31.32 -20.38
CA GLY A 423 12.17 -30.91 -21.33
C GLY A 423 11.55 -29.53 -21.06
N GLY A 424 12.26 -28.60 -20.37
CA GLY A 424 11.74 -27.24 -20.18
C GLY A 424 12.44 -26.43 -19.11
N VAL A 425 11.71 -25.45 -18.57
CA VAL A 425 12.18 -24.55 -17.51
C VAL A 425 11.22 -24.63 -16.32
N GLU A 426 11.78 -24.85 -15.14
CA GLU A 426 11.05 -24.77 -13.88
C GLU A 426 11.14 -23.36 -13.32
N LEU A 427 9.99 -22.76 -13.06
CA LEU A 427 9.87 -21.48 -12.36
C LEU A 427 9.39 -21.72 -10.93
N ARG A 428 9.98 -20.97 -10.00
CA ARG A 428 9.56 -20.90 -8.59
C ARG A 428 9.48 -19.44 -8.18
N PHE A 429 8.34 -19.08 -7.63
CA PHE A 429 8.10 -17.71 -7.14
C PHE A 429 6.98 -17.69 -6.11
N PRO A 430 7.01 -16.78 -5.13
CA PRO A 430 5.88 -16.52 -4.28
C PRO A 430 4.90 -15.59 -4.97
N VAL A 431 3.62 -15.89 -4.88
CA VAL A 431 2.52 -14.98 -5.21
C VAL A 431 2.07 -14.30 -3.92
N ILE A 432 2.13 -12.98 -3.89
CA ILE A 432 1.87 -12.16 -2.71
C ILE A 432 0.59 -11.35 -2.97
N PHE A 433 -0.46 -11.67 -2.24
CA PHE A 433 -1.70 -10.90 -2.22
C PHE A 433 -1.62 -9.85 -1.11
N THR A 434 -1.76 -8.58 -1.44
CA THR A 434 -1.85 -7.49 -0.48
C THR A 434 -3.31 -7.17 -0.22
N LEU A 435 -3.71 -7.26 1.04
CA LEU A 435 -5.07 -7.08 1.51
C LEU A 435 -5.14 -5.87 2.44
N ALA A 436 -6.27 -5.18 2.42
CA ALA A 436 -6.56 -4.07 3.29
C ALA A 436 -7.80 -4.41 4.14
N ASP A 437 -7.65 -4.38 5.45
CA ASP A 437 -8.79 -4.42 6.37
C ASP A 437 -9.21 -2.99 6.70
N ALA A 438 -10.40 -2.64 6.22
CA ALA A 438 -10.98 -1.31 6.40
C ALA A 438 -11.76 -1.18 7.72
N GLU A 439 -11.63 -2.13 8.65
CA GLU A 439 -12.29 -2.04 9.94
C GLU A 439 -11.60 -0.99 10.83
N ALA A 440 -12.17 0.21 10.84
CA ALA A 440 -11.80 1.22 11.82
C ALA A 440 -12.66 1.03 13.08
N PRO A 441 -12.09 0.92 14.29
CA PRO A 441 -12.87 0.89 15.52
C PRO A 441 -13.63 2.21 15.65
N CYS A 442 -14.96 2.12 15.70
CA CYS A 442 -15.85 3.25 15.94
C CYS A 442 -15.97 3.50 17.43
N TYR A 443 -15.91 4.75 17.81
CA TYR A 443 -16.08 5.17 19.19
C TYR A 443 -17.16 6.26 19.32
N PRO A 444 -18.14 6.12 20.22
CA PRO A 444 -19.15 7.16 20.43
C PRO A 444 -18.49 8.38 21.09
N CYS A 445 -18.40 9.46 20.35
CA CYS A 445 -17.90 10.75 20.82
C CYS A 445 -19.07 11.66 21.19
N LEU A 446 -18.97 12.31 22.35
CA LEU A 446 -19.95 13.30 22.78
C LEU A 446 -19.89 14.52 21.89
N ILE A 447 -21.04 14.91 21.31
CA ILE A 447 -21.18 16.13 20.50
C ILE A 447 -21.91 17.23 21.21
N SER A 448 -22.90 16.90 22.10
CA SER A 448 -23.54 17.87 22.96
C SER A 448 -23.98 17.25 24.28
N LEU A 449 -24.01 18.06 25.31
CA LEU A 449 -24.44 17.71 26.66
C LEU A 449 -25.33 18.81 27.22
N GLN A 450 -26.52 18.45 27.70
CA GLN A 450 -27.44 19.36 28.36
C GLN A 450 -27.78 18.84 29.74
N ALA A 451 -27.79 19.74 30.73
CA ALA A 451 -28.25 19.45 32.08
C ALA A 451 -29.65 20.03 32.28
N GLU A 452 -30.60 19.19 32.68
CA GLU A 452 -31.97 19.53 33.01
C GLU A 452 -32.21 19.40 34.49
N LYS A 453 -32.90 20.41 35.07
CA LYS A 453 -33.29 20.35 36.48
C LYS A 453 -34.31 19.23 36.65
N ARG A 454 -34.11 18.42 37.66
CA ARG A 454 -35.07 17.37 38.00
C ARG A 454 -36.43 17.92 38.34
N THR A 455 -37.42 17.34 37.76
CA THR A 455 -38.86 17.68 38.02
C THR A 455 -39.40 16.91 39.24
N GLU A 456 -38.86 15.75 39.56
CA GLU A 456 -39.33 14.89 40.70
C GLU A 456 -38.19 14.69 41.71
N LYS A 457 -38.40 15.20 42.94
CA LYS A 457 -37.65 14.77 44.12
C LYS A 457 -38.36 13.54 44.69
N ASP A 458 -37.72 12.36 44.58
CA ASP A 458 -38.19 11.17 45.25
C ASP A 458 -37.85 11.26 46.75
N GLU A 459 -38.70 12.00 47.47
CA GLU A 459 -38.57 12.20 48.94
C GLU A 459 -38.73 10.90 49.73
N SER A 460 -39.31 9.86 49.13
CA SER A 460 -39.53 8.54 49.74
C SER A 460 -38.38 7.57 49.58
N ALA A 461 -37.39 7.91 48.76
CA ALA A 461 -36.25 7.03 48.52
C ALA A 461 -35.33 6.88 49.74
N PRO A 462 -34.88 5.68 50.04
CA PRO A 462 -33.98 5.44 51.17
C PRO A 462 -32.62 6.16 50.97
N SER A 463 -32.08 6.73 52.03
CA SER A 463 -30.77 7.40 52.00
C SER A 463 -29.60 6.42 51.90
N LEU A 464 -29.84 5.15 52.20
CA LEU A 464 -28.84 4.10 52.16
C LEU A 464 -29.49 2.81 51.60
N VAL A 465 -28.80 2.20 50.63
CA VAL A 465 -29.24 0.94 50.01
C VAL A 465 -28.20 -0.15 50.25
N LEU A 466 -28.63 -1.33 50.64
CA LEU A 466 -27.78 -2.51 50.72
C LEU A 466 -28.00 -3.40 49.50
N ARG A 467 -26.98 -3.65 48.70
CA ARG A 467 -27.08 -4.44 47.46
C ARG A 467 -25.85 -5.29 47.23
N ALA A 468 -26.03 -6.50 46.74
CA ALA A 468 -24.95 -7.35 46.28
C ALA A 468 -24.50 -6.99 44.88
N LEU A 469 -23.18 -6.92 44.65
CA LEU A 469 -22.56 -6.72 43.34
C LEU A 469 -22.77 -7.99 42.51
N ARG A 470 -23.31 -7.85 41.29
CA ARG A 470 -23.57 -8.95 40.35
C ARG A 470 -22.36 -9.20 39.48
N GLN A 471 -22.30 -10.38 38.89
CA GLN A 471 -21.26 -10.71 37.89
C GLN A 471 -21.35 -9.79 36.68
N GLY A 472 -20.25 -9.16 36.30
CA GLY A 472 -20.17 -8.21 35.19
C GLY A 472 -20.62 -6.78 35.49
N GLU A 473 -21.13 -6.50 36.72
CA GLU A 473 -21.55 -5.17 37.15
C GLU A 473 -20.36 -4.41 37.77
N ARG A 474 -20.15 -3.16 37.37
CA ARG A 474 -19.08 -2.27 37.89
C ARG A 474 -19.64 -1.39 39.03
N LEU A 475 -18.79 -0.91 39.93
CA LEU A 475 -19.19 0.09 40.91
C LEU A 475 -19.71 1.37 40.23
N TRP A 476 -19.17 1.71 39.07
CA TRP A 476 -19.67 2.80 38.22
C TRP A 476 -21.16 2.67 37.92
N ASP A 477 -21.61 1.48 37.50
CA ASP A 477 -23.02 1.23 37.10
C ASP A 477 -23.95 1.38 38.32
N LEU A 478 -23.51 0.93 39.51
CA LEU A 478 -24.22 1.15 40.74
C LEU A 478 -24.25 2.62 41.17
N ALA A 479 -23.12 3.31 41.07
CA ALA A 479 -23.04 4.73 41.39
C ALA A 479 -23.97 5.57 40.51
N LYS A 480 -23.98 5.29 39.21
CA LYS A 480 -24.90 5.90 38.23
C LYS A 480 -26.35 5.60 38.55
N GLN A 481 -26.69 4.34 38.84
CA GLN A 481 -28.06 3.90 39.12
C GLN A 481 -28.62 4.56 40.41
N TYR A 482 -27.78 4.64 41.45
CA TYR A 482 -28.17 5.19 42.73
C TYR A 482 -27.81 6.66 42.92
N ARG A 483 -27.24 7.29 41.87
CA ARG A 483 -26.87 8.72 41.80
C ARG A 483 -25.95 9.17 42.97
N THR A 484 -24.98 8.37 43.22
CA THR A 484 -23.89 8.62 44.13
C THR A 484 -22.55 8.64 43.37
N THR A 485 -21.44 8.74 44.06
CA THR A 485 -20.13 8.60 43.43
C THR A 485 -19.52 7.25 43.76
N VAL A 486 -18.60 6.76 42.91
CA VAL A 486 -17.83 5.55 43.21
C VAL A 486 -17.02 5.76 44.50
N GLY A 487 -16.46 6.97 44.72
CA GLY A 487 -15.75 7.31 45.95
C GLY A 487 -16.61 7.22 47.20
N ASP A 488 -17.89 7.64 47.17
CA ASP A 488 -18.80 7.52 48.30
C ASP A 488 -19.13 6.05 48.60
N ILE A 489 -19.28 5.20 47.56
CA ILE A 489 -19.49 3.75 47.75
C ILE A 489 -18.25 3.12 48.39
N LEU A 490 -17.06 3.44 47.91
CA LEU A 490 -15.79 2.93 48.46
C LEU A 490 -15.63 3.33 49.92
N ALA A 491 -15.86 4.60 50.24
CA ALA A 491 -15.75 5.14 51.64
C ALA A 491 -16.79 4.49 52.57
N ALA A 492 -18.04 4.28 52.14
CA ALA A 492 -19.07 3.65 52.95
C ALA A 492 -18.83 2.16 53.22
N ASN A 493 -17.93 1.52 52.50
CA ASN A 493 -17.63 0.09 52.60
C ASN A 493 -16.18 -0.19 53.08
N ASP A 494 -15.42 0.83 53.48
CA ASP A 494 -14.00 0.73 53.86
C ASP A 494 -13.15 0.01 52.79
N LEU A 495 -13.41 0.33 51.48
CA LEU A 495 -12.68 -0.21 50.35
C LEU A 495 -11.65 0.80 49.85
N ALA A 496 -10.41 0.34 49.67
CA ALA A 496 -9.33 1.22 49.15
C ALA A 496 -9.43 1.44 47.61
N GLU A 497 -9.96 0.46 46.90
CA GLU A 497 -10.04 0.49 45.43
C GLU A 497 -11.22 -0.37 44.94
N GLU A 498 -11.64 -0.16 43.70
CA GLU A 498 -12.76 -0.88 43.07
C GLU A 498 -12.51 -2.40 42.95
N ALA A 499 -11.27 -2.82 42.75
CA ALA A 499 -10.88 -4.22 42.66
C ALA A 499 -11.15 -5.01 43.96
N ALA A 500 -11.26 -4.33 45.12
CA ALA A 500 -11.60 -4.94 46.38
C ALA A 500 -13.11 -5.28 46.55
N ALA A 501 -13.97 -4.83 45.62
CA ALA A 501 -15.37 -5.15 45.60
C ALA A 501 -15.61 -6.49 44.87
N ALA A 502 -15.65 -7.59 45.64
CA ALA A 502 -15.88 -8.92 45.07
C ALA A 502 -17.36 -9.14 44.69
N VAL A 503 -17.58 -9.93 43.64
CA VAL A 503 -18.92 -10.36 43.18
C VAL A 503 -19.62 -11.11 44.36
N GLY A 504 -20.88 -10.78 44.57
CA GLY A 504 -21.67 -11.30 45.68
C GLY A 504 -21.50 -10.60 47.03
N LYS A 505 -20.52 -9.68 47.15
CA LYS A 505 -20.32 -8.86 48.35
C LYS A 505 -21.50 -7.90 48.51
N LEU A 506 -22.06 -7.83 49.70
CA LEU A 506 -23.05 -6.82 50.06
C LEU A 506 -22.36 -5.47 50.24
N LEU A 507 -22.80 -4.48 49.46
CA LEU A 507 -22.27 -3.12 49.48
C LEU A 507 -23.32 -2.16 50.07
N LEU A 508 -22.83 -1.26 50.92
CA LEU A 508 -23.58 -0.08 51.35
C LEU A 508 -23.48 1.01 50.30
N ILE A 509 -24.58 1.43 49.74
CA ILE A 509 -24.66 2.46 48.70
C ILE A 509 -25.35 3.69 49.25
N PRO A 510 -24.60 4.76 49.59
CA PRO A 510 -25.16 6.01 50.06
C PRO A 510 -25.82 6.73 48.86
N ARG A 511 -27.06 7.21 49.02
CA ARG A 511 -27.72 8.07 48.03
C ARG A 511 -27.53 9.54 48.43
N ARG A 512 -27.06 10.36 47.53
CA ARG A 512 -27.04 11.80 47.75
C ARG A 512 -28.44 12.38 47.46
N ARG A 513 -28.99 13.18 48.43
CA ARG A 513 -30.29 13.88 48.30
C ARG A 513 -30.12 15.22 47.63
#